data_581d8fb6c821bf2bc917f5341ad9d1f9
#
_entry.id   581d8fb6c821bf2bc917f5341ad9d1f9
#
_cell.length_a   1.000
_cell.length_b   1.000
_cell.length_c   1.000
_cell.angle_alpha   90.00
_cell.angle_beta   90.00
_cell.angle_gamma   90.00
#
_symmetry.space_group_name_H-M   'P 1'
#
loop_
_entity.id
_entity.type
_entity.pdbx_description
1 polymer ?
#
loop_
_entity_poly.entity_id
_entity_poly.type
_entity_poly.pdbx_seq_one_letter_code
_entity_poly.pdbx_strand_id
1 'polypeptide(L)'
;METILIVDDDQNLCSVLKEELNEVGYDAEFVNNGDEAFGYLTNKPVDLVLLDLKMPGKDGFDVLRELEMKEIKTKVIVLTAYADVKSAIDSAKMGASDFISKPYDFDELLITIRKVLQKDNL
;
A
#
# COMPACT_ATOMS: atom_id res chain seq x y z
N MET A 1 10.42 -1.15 14.78
CA MET A 1 9.31 -0.33 14.27
C MET A 1 9.15 -0.60 12.78
N GLU A 2 7.99 -1.06 12.40
CA GLU A 2 7.74 -1.40 11.00
C GLU A 2 7.41 -0.16 10.19
N THR A 3 7.87 -0.13 8.95
CA THR A 3 7.72 1.02 8.05
C THR A 3 6.61 0.78 7.05
N ILE A 4 5.78 1.80 6.84
CA ILE A 4 4.65 1.73 5.91
C ILE A 4 4.74 2.92 4.95
N LEU A 5 4.65 2.64 3.66
CA LEU A 5 4.55 3.68 2.64
C LEU A 5 3.13 3.71 2.10
N ILE A 6 2.49 4.87 2.18
CA ILE A 6 1.15 5.09 1.62
C ILE A 6 1.34 5.69 0.23
N VAL A 7 0.72 5.08 -0.78
CA VAL A 7 0.80 5.55 -2.17
C VAL A 7 -0.61 5.87 -2.64
N ASP A 8 -0.93 7.16 -2.71
CA ASP A 8 -2.27 7.63 -3.04
C ASP A 8 -2.19 9.09 -3.50
N ASP A 9 -2.94 9.46 -4.52
CA ASP A 9 -2.93 10.85 -5.01
C ASP A 9 -3.78 11.79 -4.15
N ASP A 10 -4.55 11.28 -3.20
CA ASP A 10 -5.34 12.09 -2.27
C ASP A 10 -4.46 12.49 -1.08
N GLN A 11 -3.95 13.73 -1.10
CA GLN A 11 -3.06 14.21 -0.04
C GLN A 11 -3.72 14.27 1.33
N ASN A 12 -5.01 14.60 1.38
CA ASN A 12 -5.71 14.66 2.66
C ASN A 12 -5.84 13.29 3.29
N LEU A 13 -6.19 12.29 2.50
CA LEU A 13 -6.25 10.91 2.96
C LEU A 13 -4.88 10.46 3.47
N CYS A 14 -3.83 10.76 2.71
CA CYS A 14 -2.47 10.38 3.09
C CYS A 14 -2.06 11.00 4.42
N SER A 15 -2.35 12.29 4.62
CA SER A 15 -1.99 12.98 5.86
C SER A 15 -2.70 12.40 7.08
N VAL A 16 -4.00 12.14 6.95
CA VAL A 16 -4.79 11.56 8.03
C VAL A 16 -4.32 10.15 8.36
N LEU A 17 -4.16 9.33 7.32
CA LEU A 17 -3.75 7.94 7.51
C LEU A 17 -2.35 7.83 8.09
N LYS A 18 -1.42 8.69 7.65
CA LYS A 18 -0.08 8.75 8.22
C LYS A 18 -0.14 9.03 9.73
N GLU A 19 -0.93 10.02 10.15
CA GLU A 19 -1.08 10.32 11.56
C GLU A 19 -1.65 9.14 12.33
N GLU A 20 -2.71 8.52 11.81
CA GLU A 20 -3.33 7.37 12.46
C GLU A 20 -2.35 6.22 12.66
N LEU A 21 -1.56 5.93 11.63
CA LEU A 21 -0.57 4.85 11.69
C LEU A 21 0.57 5.17 12.64
N ASN A 22 1.07 6.41 12.61
CA ASN A 22 2.14 6.83 13.52
C ASN A 22 1.70 6.76 14.98
N GLU A 23 0.44 7.09 15.27
CA GLU A 23 -0.08 7.04 16.64
C GLU A 23 -0.12 5.62 17.21
N VAL A 24 -0.27 4.60 16.36
CA VAL A 24 -0.29 3.21 16.82
C VAL A 24 1.05 2.52 16.71
N GLY A 25 2.13 3.27 16.42
CA GLY A 25 3.50 2.77 16.53
C GLY A 25 4.18 2.37 15.24
N TYR A 26 3.56 2.59 14.08
CA TYR A 26 4.24 2.39 12.79
C TYR A 26 5.01 3.64 12.39
N ASP A 27 5.99 3.46 11.52
CA ASP A 27 6.72 4.57 10.90
C ASP A 27 6.15 4.75 9.49
N ALA A 28 5.18 5.66 9.35
CA ALA A 28 4.45 5.85 8.10
C ALA A 28 4.92 7.10 7.36
N GLU A 29 5.08 6.97 6.06
CA GLU A 29 5.33 8.06 5.13
C GLU A 29 4.37 7.91 3.94
N PHE A 30 4.27 8.94 3.10
CA PHE A 30 3.43 8.83 1.91
C PHE A 30 4.06 9.50 0.70
N VAL A 31 3.65 9.05 -0.47
CA VAL A 31 3.92 9.67 -1.76
C VAL A 31 2.59 9.74 -2.53
N ASN A 32 2.52 10.62 -3.52
CA ASN A 32 1.25 10.92 -4.16
C ASN A 32 1.13 10.46 -5.61
N ASN A 33 2.12 9.73 -6.12
CA ASN A 33 2.04 9.17 -7.47
C ASN A 33 2.97 7.96 -7.61
N GLY A 34 2.80 7.24 -8.71
CA GLY A 34 3.55 6.01 -8.94
C GLY A 34 5.04 6.20 -9.15
N ASP A 35 5.44 7.30 -9.79
CA ASP A 35 6.86 7.59 -10.00
C ASP A 35 7.58 7.86 -8.68
N GLU A 36 6.95 8.63 -7.79
CA GLU A 36 7.50 8.88 -6.47
C GLU A 36 7.57 7.60 -5.65
N ALA A 37 6.55 6.73 -5.78
CA ALA A 37 6.54 5.45 -5.09
C ALA A 37 7.72 4.60 -5.53
N PHE A 38 7.95 4.50 -6.82
CA PHE A 38 9.04 3.72 -7.36
C PHE A 38 10.39 4.24 -6.90
N GLY A 39 10.59 5.56 -6.95
CA GLY A 39 11.82 6.20 -6.48
C GLY A 39 12.06 5.93 -4.99
N TYR A 40 11.02 6.05 -4.18
CA TYR A 40 11.13 5.79 -2.74
C TYR A 40 11.50 4.33 -2.47
N LEU A 41 10.78 3.39 -3.10
CA LEU A 41 10.96 1.96 -2.85
C LEU A 41 12.29 1.41 -3.39
N THR A 42 12.86 2.06 -4.39
CA THR A 42 14.18 1.70 -4.92
C THR A 42 15.28 2.07 -3.93
N ASN A 43 15.09 3.16 -3.18
CA ASN A 43 16.13 3.71 -2.32
C ASN A 43 15.99 3.35 -0.84
N LYS A 44 14.78 3.01 -0.39
CA LYS A 44 14.52 2.68 1.01
C LYS A 44 13.67 1.41 1.12
N PRO A 45 14.08 0.45 1.94
CA PRO A 45 13.22 -0.71 2.20
C PRO A 45 12.02 -0.29 3.05
N VAL A 46 10.85 -0.80 2.73
CA VAL A 46 9.65 -0.64 3.56
C VAL A 46 9.04 -2.02 3.80
N ASP A 47 8.36 -2.17 4.92
CA ASP A 47 7.74 -3.44 5.28
C ASP A 47 6.40 -3.63 4.58
N LEU A 48 5.68 -2.55 4.36
CA LEU A 48 4.34 -2.60 3.79
C LEU A 48 4.06 -1.36 2.94
N VAL A 49 3.40 -1.56 1.81
CA VAL A 49 2.87 -0.49 0.96
C VAL A 49 1.34 -0.55 1.01
N LEU A 50 0.70 0.58 1.30
CA LEU A 50 -0.74 0.75 1.13
C LEU A 50 -0.91 1.47 -0.21
N LEU A 51 -1.51 0.80 -1.18
CA LEU A 51 -1.45 1.21 -2.58
C LEU A 51 -2.83 1.44 -3.17
N ASP A 52 -3.08 2.65 -3.67
CA ASP A 52 -4.26 2.93 -4.46
C ASP A 52 -4.03 2.45 -5.89
N LEU A 53 -5.05 1.83 -6.48
CA LEU A 53 -4.94 1.33 -7.86
C LEU A 53 -5.11 2.44 -8.91
N LYS A 54 -5.87 3.47 -8.59
CA LYS A 54 -6.18 4.51 -9.58
C LYS A 54 -5.53 5.84 -9.22
N MET A 55 -4.52 6.21 -10.01
CA MET A 55 -3.80 7.46 -9.88
C MET A 55 -3.50 7.97 -11.27
N PRO A 56 -3.43 9.31 -11.49
CA PRO A 56 -3.01 9.83 -12.78
C PRO A 56 -1.61 9.37 -13.16
N GLY A 57 -1.39 9.10 -14.43
CA GLY A 57 -0.11 8.62 -14.93
C GLY A 57 0.12 7.16 -14.54
N LYS A 58 1.21 6.89 -13.86
CA LYS A 58 1.55 5.53 -13.41
C LYS A 58 0.61 5.12 -12.28
N ASP A 59 -0.24 4.12 -12.52
CA ASP A 59 -1.24 3.67 -11.56
C ASP A 59 -0.70 2.58 -10.63
N GLY A 60 -1.56 2.06 -9.75
CA GLY A 60 -1.15 1.03 -8.78
C GLY A 60 -0.75 -0.28 -9.43
N PHE A 61 -1.35 -0.65 -10.54
CA PHE A 61 -0.93 -1.86 -11.26
C PHE A 61 0.48 -1.69 -11.83
N ASP A 62 0.83 -0.50 -12.29
CA ASP A 62 2.18 -0.20 -12.75
C ASP A 62 3.19 -0.33 -11.62
N VAL A 63 2.83 0.14 -10.42
CA VAL A 63 3.68 0.01 -9.23
C VAL A 63 3.88 -1.47 -8.89
N LEU A 64 2.82 -2.27 -8.89
CA LEU A 64 2.92 -3.71 -8.62
C LEU A 64 3.84 -4.40 -9.63
N ARG A 65 3.71 -4.07 -10.92
CA ARG A 65 4.57 -4.63 -11.96
C ARG A 65 6.04 -4.30 -11.73
N GLU A 66 6.32 -3.05 -11.37
CA GLU A 66 7.70 -2.63 -11.12
C GLU A 66 8.31 -3.30 -9.90
N LEU A 67 7.52 -3.49 -8.83
CA LEU A 67 7.98 -4.22 -7.65
C LEU A 67 8.39 -5.64 -8.00
N GLU A 68 7.60 -6.31 -8.83
CA GLU A 68 7.89 -7.66 -9.28
C GLU A 68 9.13 -7.69 -10.18
N MET A 69 9.18 -6.80 -11.17
CA MET A 69 10.29 -6.75 -12.12
C MET A 69 11.64 -6.44 -11.47
N LYS A 70 11.63 -5.59 -10.47
CA LYS A 70 12.84 -5.20 -9.74
C LYS A 70 13.12 -6.10 -8.54
N GLU A 71 12.29 -7.10 -8.32
CA GLU A 71 12.41 -8.03 -7.19
C GLU A 71 12.49 -7.30 -5.84
N ILE A 72 11.73 -6.21 -5.72
CA ILE A 72 11.62 -5.49 -4.46
C ILE A 72 10.64 -6.22 -3.56
N LYS A 73 11.15 -6.72 -2.44
CA LYS A 73 10.33 -7.49 -1.50
C LYS A 73 9.70 -6.56 -0.46
N THR A 74 8.43 -6.30 -0.64
CA THR A 74 7.63 -5.57 0.33
C THR A 74 6.22 -6.16 0.27
N LYS A 75 5.50 -6.13 1.38
CA LYS A 75 4.10 -6.53 1.37
C LYS A 75 3.28 -5.40 0.80
N VAL A 76 2.19 -5.74 0.11
CA VAL A 76 1.29 -4.73 -0.48
C VAL A 76 -0.14 -5.03 -0.08
N ILE A 77 -0.81 -4.02 0.48
CA ILE A 77 -2.26 -4.03 0.67
C ILE A 77 -2.82 -2.97 -0.28
N VAL A 78 -3.74 -3.38 -1.16
CA VAL A 78 -4.43 -2.44 -2.03
C VAL A 78 -5.54 -1.76 -1.25
N LEU A 79 -5.57 -0.42 -1.29
CA LEU A 79 -6.58 0.39 -0.62
C LEU A 79 -7.15 1.35 -1.66
N THR A 80 -8.33 1.06 -2.19
CA THR A 80 -8.84 1.76 -3.37
C THR A 80 -10.36 1.89 -3.36
N ALA A 81 -10.87 2.96 -4.02
CA ALA A 81 -12.28 3.11 -4.29
C ALA A 81 -12.73 2.21 -5.45
N TYR A 82 -11.79 1.65 -6.20
CA TYR A 82 -12.08 0.77 -7.35
C TYR A 82 -12.09 -0.69 -6.88
N ALA A 83 -13.09 -1.00 -6.05
CA ALA A 83 -13.18 -2.29 -5.37
C ALA A 83 -14.07 -3.27 -6.14
N ASP A 84 -13.78 -3.49 -7.43
CA ASP A 84 -14.49 -4.52 -8.19
C ASP A 84 -13.73 -5.85 -8.12
N VAL A 85 -14.44 -6.92 -8.47
CA VAL A 85 -13.91 -8.29 -8.38
C VAL A 85 -12.69 -8.46 -9.28
N LYS A 86 -12.74 -7.89 -10.49
CA LYS A 86 -11.64 -8.02 -11.45
C LYS A 86 -10.36 -7.38 -10.92
N SER A 87 -10.45 -6.16 -10.38
CA SER A 87 -9.29 -5.48 -9.82
C SER A 87 -8.70 -6.23 -8.62
N ALA A 88 -9.55 -6.79 -7.77
CA ALA A 88 -9.10 -7.58 -6.64
C ALA A 88 -8.33 -8.82 -7.10
N ILE A 89 -8.87 -9.54 -8.08
CA ILE A 89 -8.23 -10.74 -8.61
C ILE A 89 -6.90 -10.38 -9.29
N ASP A 90 -6.91 -9.37 -10.16
CA ASP A 90 -5.72 -8.97 -10.90
C ASP A 90 -4.59 -8.51 -9.96
N SER A 91 -4.92 -7.71 -8.95
CA SER A 91 -3.90 -7.23 -8.00
C SER A 91 -3.33 -8.40 -7.17
N ALA A 92 -4.17 -9.35 -6.78
CA ALA A 92 -3.71 -10.54 -6.05
C ALA A 92 -2.75 -11.37 -6.90
N LYS A 93 -3.05 -11.54 -8.18
CA LYS A 93 -2.17 -12.26 -9.11
C LYS A 93 -0.83 -11.56 -9.30
N MET A 94 -0.79 -10.25 -9.10
CA MET A 94 0.41 -9.44 -9.21
C MET A 94 1.16 -9.28 -7.89
N GLY A 95 0.74 -10.01 -6.86
CA GLY A 95 1.47 -10.09 -5.61
C GLY A 95 0.90 -9.29 -4.44
N ALA A 96 -0.25 -8.63 -4.61
CA ALA A 96 -0.89 -7.96 -3.47
C ALA A 96 -1.33 -8.97 -2.42
N SER A 97 -1.07 -8.66 -1.16
CA SER A 97 -1.39 -9.55 -0.04
C SER A 97 -2.84 -9.45 0.40
N ASP A 98 -3.45 -8.30 0.23
CA ASP A 98 -4.85 -8.10 0.59
C ASP A 98 -5.43 -6.90 -0.18
N PHE A 99 -6.75 -6.72 -0.08
CA PHE A 99 -7.48 -5.72 -0.85
C PHE A 99 -8.58 -5.14 0.03
N ILE A 100 -8.55 -3.81 0.22
CA ILE A 100 -9.51 -3.09 1.05
C ILE A 100 -10.15 -1.99 0.23
N SER A 101 -11.49 -1.89 0.30
CA SER A 101 -12.22 -0.83 -0.40
C SER A 101 -12.31 0.44 0.44
N LYS A 102 -12.28 1.59 -0.23
CA LYS A 102 -12.57 2.88 0.39
C LYS A 102 -14.08 3.13 0.41
N PRO A 103 -14.59 3.87 1.39
CA PRO A 103 -13.87 4.43 2.52
C PRO A 103 -13.44 3.35 3.50
N TYR A 104 -12.24 3.50 4.08
CA TYR A 104 -11.73 2.49 4.99
C TYR A 104 -12.18 2.77 6.43
N ASP A 105 -12.33 1.70 7.20
CA ASP A 105 -12.46 1.77 8.64
C ASP A 105 -11.05 1.52 9.20
N PHE A 106 -10.54 2.43 10.03
CA PHE A 106 -9.17 2.32 10.48
C PHE A 106 -8.91 1.05 11.29
N ASP A 107 -9.85 0.65 12.14
CA ASP A 107 -9.67 -0.56 12.94
C ASP A 107 -9.59 -1.80 12.07
N GLU A 108 -10.42 -1.90 11.04
CA GLU A 108 -10.36 -3.00 10.08
C GLU A 108 -9.06 -2.98 9.30
N LEU A 109 -8.63 -1.80 8.84
CA LEU A 109 -7.37 -1.66 8.13
C LEU A 109 -6.21 -2.09 9.02
N LEU A 110 -6.22 -1.68 10.28
CA LEU A 110 -5.16 -2.01 11.23
C LEU A 110 -5.08 -3.53 11.47
N ILE A 111 -6.23 -4.19 11.58
CA ILE A 111 -6.28 -5.65 11.72
C ILE A 111 -5.63 -6.30 10.50
N THR A 112 -5.98 -5.84 9.30
CA THR A 112 -5.41 -6.38 8.05
C THR A 112 -3.91 -6.16 7.97
N ILE A 113 -3.45 -4.96 8.32
CA ILE A 113 -2.01 -4.64 8.36
C ILE A 113 -1.28 -5.61 9.28
N ARG A 114 -1.79 -5.82 10.48
CA ARG A 114 -1.18 -6.73 11.45
C ARG A 114 -1.11 -8.16 10.93
N LYS A 115 -2.19 -8.63 10.30
CA LYS A 115 -2.21 -9.98 9.71
C LYS A 115 -1.17 -10.14 8.60
N VAL A 116 -1.07 -9.16 7.73
CA VAL A 116 -0.13 -9.22 6.60
C VAL A 116 1.31 -9.19 7.12
N LEU A 117 1.62 -8.32 8.05
CA LEU A 117 2.98 -8.19 8.58
C LEU A 117 3.39 -9.37 9.45
N GLN A 118 2.46 -10.01 10.15
CA GLN A 118 2.75 -11.14 11.02
C GLN A 118 2.86 -12.48 10.28
N LYS A 119 2.34 -12.54 9.06
CA LYS A 119 2.24 -13.78 8.30
C LYS A 119 3.60 -14.46 8.09
N ASP A 120 4.67 -13.69 7.97
CA ASP A 120 6.02 -14.21 7.75
C ASP A 120 6.73 -14.58 9.04
N ASN A 121 6.10 -14.36 10.20
CA ASN A 121 6.69 -14.65 11.50
C ASN A 121 6.23 -15.97 12.09
N LEU A 122 5.52 -16.78 11.32
CA LEU A 122 5.01 -18.07 11.78
C LEU A 122 5.91 -19.23 11.38
#